data_ff25ffe17527b67bbaaae2594d703f1d
#
_entry.id   ff25ffe17527b67bbaaae2594d703f1d
#
_cell.length_a   1.000
_cell.length_b   1.000
_cell.length_c   1.000
_cell.angle_alpha   90.00
_cell.angle_beta   90.00
_cell.angle_gamma   90.00
#
_symmetry.space_group_name_H-M   'P 1'
#
loop_
_entity.id
_entity.type
_entity.pdbx_description
1 polymer ?
#
loop_
_entity_poly.entity_id
_entity_poly.type
_entity_poly.pdbx_seq_one_letter_code
_entity_poly.pdbx_strand_id
1 'polypeptide(L)'
;GVGTAAHAAERATPREARTMFEQAVRYMEQNGPERAFAAFNDRQGQFVRKDLYVFAIDDKGVYQASGAAPEALVGLKVLDTTDAAGNPLFREMIDATRVSQEATVRYVWLNRATNKVEPKVSYVRKLGQYVVGVGYSAPRASADDARAMLERAVAVARSEGGVQAAARFNDRRGDFVKDDLYVFMVNMESGRFEAMGMNP
;
A
#
# COMPACT_ATOMS: atom_id res chain seq x y z
N GLY A 1 -33.72 3.13 -16.80
CA GLY A 1 -32.89 3.27 -15.63
C GLY A 1 -31.44 3.32 -16.05
N VAL A 2 -30.79 4.49 -15.93
CA VAL A 2 -29.36 4.63 -16.18
C VAL A 2 -28.68 4.13 -14.91
N GLY A 3 -28.11 2.91 -14.97
CA GLY A 3 -27.28 2.40 -13.90
C GLY A 3 -26.01 3.22 -13.80
N THR A 4 -25.86 3.98 -12.74
CA THR A 4 -24.58 4.56 -12.37
C THR A 4 -23.65 3.41 -12.00
N ALA A 5 -22.74 3.06 -12.90
CA ALA A 5 -21.62 2.21 -12.55
C ALA A 5 -20.84 2.93 -11.44
N ALA A 6 -20.89 2.39 -10.22
CA ALA A 6 -20.02 2.85 -9.17
C ALA A 6 -18.58 2.61 -9.66
N HIS A 7 -17.87 3.68 -9.99
CA HIS A 7 -16.45 3.60 -10.26
C HIS A 7 -15.79 3.11 -8.99
N ALA A 8 -15.22 1.90 -9.02
CA ALA A 8 -14.34 1.44 -7.96
C ALA A 8 -13.23 2.46 -7.79
N ALA A 9 -12.96 2.88 -6.54
CA ALA A 9 -11.89 3.84 -6.28
C ALA A 9 -10.57 3.27 -6.81
N GLU A 10 -9.83 4.11 -7.51
CA GLU A 10 -8.54 3.76 -8.09
C GLU A 10 -7.53 3.43 -6.98
N ARG A 11 -6.67 2.46 -7.21
CA ARG A 11 -5.56 2.17 -6.29
C ARG A 11 -4.50 3.26 -6.40
N ALA A 12 -4.05 3.75 -5.26
CA ALA A 12 -2.93 4.66 -5.20
C ALA A 12 -1.60 3.91 -5.27
N THR A 13 -0.60 4.60 -5.76
CA THR A 13 0.78 4.11 -5.80
C THR A 13 1.49 4.28 -4.46
N PRO A 14 2.59 3.56 -4.21
CA PRO A 14 3.45 3.79 -3.04
C PRO A 14 3.93 5.24 -2.95
N ARG A 15 4.25 5.87 -4.08
CA ARG A 15 4.68 7.28 -4.15
C ARG A 15 3.58 8.24 -3.70
N GLU A 16 2.34 8.02 -4.15
CA GLU A 16 1.19 8.82 -3.73
C GLU A 16 0.94 8.67 -2.22
N ALA A 17 1.05 7.45 -1.69
CA ALA A 17 0.96 7.20 -0.26
C ALA A 17 2.06 7.94 0.53
N ARG A 18 3.29 7.89 0.06
CA ARG A 18 4.43 8.60 0.67
C ARG A 18 4.20 10.10 0.67
N THR A 19 3.72 10.67 -0.42
CA THR A 19 3.42 12.10 -0.53
C THR A 19 2.36 12.52 0.48
N MET A 20 1.24 11.79 0.55
CA MET A 20 0.18 12.08 1.53
C MET A 20 0.69 11.96 2.97
N PHE A 21 1.48 10.93 3.25
CA PHE A 21 2.09 10.72 4.56
C PHE A 21 2.95 11.91 4.99
N GLU A 22 3.83 12.37 4.13
CA GLU A 22 4.70 13.52 4.42
C GLU A 22 3.88 14.81 4.60
N GLN A 23 2.84 15.01 3.81
CA GLN A 23 1.91 16.13 3.97
C GLN A 23 1.16 16.07 5.31
N ALA A 24 0.70 14.89 5.72
CA ALA A 24 0.01 14.69 7.00
C ALA A 24 0.92 14.98 8.19
N VAL A 25 2.16 14.52 8.14
CA VAL A 25 3.18 14.80 9.17
C VAL A 25 3.41 16.30 9.30
N ARG A 26 3.68 16.98 8.19
CA ARG A 26 3.87 18.44 8.19
C ARG A 26 2.65 19.19 8.71
N TYR A 27 1.47 18.79 8.28
CA TYR A 27 0.23 19.41 8.72
C TYR A 27 0.06 19.33 10.24
N MET A 28 0.33 18.16 10.82
CA MET A 28 0.23 17.97 12.26
C MET A 28 1.32 18.74 13.03
N GLU A 29 2.55 18.79 12.51
CA GLU A 29 3.63 19.59 13.10
C GLU A 29 3.29 21.09 13.12
N GLN A 30 2.64 21.58 12.07
CA GLN A 30 2.33 23.01 11.93
C GLN A 30 1.05 23.41 12.68
N ASN A 31 0.06 22.53 12.79
CA ASN A 31 -1.28 22.87 13.29
C ASN A 31 -1.63 22.25 14.63
N GLY A 32 -0.81 21.30 15.10
CA GLY A 32 -1.08 20.55 16.31
C GLY A 32 -2.04 19.37 16.10
N PRO A 33 -2.11 18.46 17.08
CA PRO A 33 -2.85 17.20 16.93
C PRO A 33 -4.37 17.40 16.76
N GLU A 34 -4.97 18.30 17.48
CA GLU A 34 -6.42 18.50 17.47
C GLU A 34 -6.93 18.91 16.07
N ARG A 35 -6.29 19.92 15.45
CA ARG A 35 -6.60 20.34 14.09
C ARG A 35 -6.27 19.25 13.06
N ALA A 36 -5.16 18.56 13.26
CA ALA A 36 -4.75 17.48 12.36
C ALA A 36 -5.79 16.36 12.36
N PHE A 37 -6.24 15.90 13.52
CA PHE A 37 -7.26 14.85 13.61
C PHE A 37 -8.58 15.25 12.97
N ALA A 38 -9.00 16.50 13.16
CA ALA A 38 -10.20 17.02 12.48
C ALA A 38 -10.05 16.94 10.95
N ALA A 39 -8.89 17.35 10.42
CA ALA A 39 -8.60 17.26 9.00
C ALA A 39 -8.49 15.81 8.49
N PHE A 40 -7.87 14.92 9.25
CA PHE A 40 -7.71 13.50 8.88
C PHE A 40 -9.04 12.75 8.90
N ASN A 41 -9.98 13.13 9.78
CA ASN A 41 -11.31 12.55 9.86
C ASN A 41 -12.28 13.06 8.79
N ASP A 42 -11.92 14.13 8.08
CA ASP A 42 -12.74 14.66 6.99
C ASP A 42 -12.59 13.80 5.74
N ARG A 43 -13.61 12.96 5.49
CA ARG A 43 -13.62 12.05 4.31
C ARG A 43 -13.58 12.78 2.97
N GLN A 44 -13.96 14.05 2.94
CA GLN A 44 -14.01 14.88 1.74
C GLN A 44 -12.82 15.84 1.65
N GLY A 45 -11.92 15.76 2.64
CA GLY A 45 -10.77 16.63 2.75
C GLY A 45 -9.55 16.12 1.96
N GLN A 46 -8.47 16.86 2.11
CA GLN A 46 -7.21 16.62 1.38
C GLN A 46 -6.47 15.33 1.80
N PHE A 47 -6.85 14.72 2.93
CA PHE A 47 -6.19 13.54 3.47
C PHE A 47 -6.93 12.24 3.17
N VAL A 48 -7.82 12.27 2.18
CA VAL A 48 -8.46 11.10 1.56
C VAL A 48 -8.37 11.27 0.05
N ARG A 49 -7.77 10.32 -0.63
CA ARG A 49 -7.63 10.33 -2.10
C ARG A 49 -7.47 8.92 -2.63
N LYS A 50 -8.26 8.55 -3.64
CA LYS A 50 -8.29 7.16 -4.15
C LYS A 50 -8.61 6.20 -3.00
N ASP A 51 -7.79 5.18 -2.77
CA ASP A 51 -7.91 4.28 -1.62
C ASP A 51 -7.01 4.69 -0.43
N LEU A 52 -6.35 5.85 -0.52
CA LEU A 52 -5.53 6.41 0.56
C LEU A 52 -6.35 7.21 1.56
N TYR A 53 -5.96 7.10 2.80
CA TYR A 53 -6.42 7.95 3.90
C TYR A 53 -5.36 8.02 4.99
N VAL A 54 -5.41 9.08 5.77
CA VAL A 54 -4.57 9.22 6.97
C VAL A 54 -5.27 8.60 8.16
N PHE A 55 -4.53 7.92 9.01
CA PHE A 55 -4.97 7.46 10.31
C PHE A 55 -4.00 7.88 11.41
N ALA A 56 -4.49 7.95 12.63
CA ALA A 56 -3.68 8.24 13.80
C ALA A 56 -4.17 7.44 15.02
N ILE A 57 -3.21 6.95 15.78
CA ILE A 57 -3.46 6.31 17.09
C ILE A 57 -2.58 6.99 18.14
N ASP A 58 -2.96 6.90 19.41
CA ASP A 58 -2.08 7.31 20.49
C ASP A 58 -1.17 6.15 20.93
N ASP A 59 -0.28 6.43 21.87
CA ASP A 59 0.68 5.44 22.39
C ASP A 59 0.05 4.36 23.28
N LYS A 60 -1.24 4.48 23.60
CA LYS A 60 -2.05 3.46 24.26
C LYS A 60 -2.86 2.63 23.28
N GLY A 61 -2.77 2.92 21.98
CA GLY A 61 -3.49 2.22 20.94
C GLY A 61 -4.94 2.67 20.78
N VAL A 62 -5.27 3.91 21.13
CA VAL A 62 -6.62 4.47 20.91
C VAL A 62 -6.64 5.25 19.61
N TYR A 63 -7.57 4.92 18.72
CA TYR A 63 -7.77 5.65 17.47
C TYR A 63 -8.14 7.10 17.72
N GLN A 64 -7.39 8.01 17.11
CA GLN A 64 -7.63 9.45 17.14
C GLN A 64 -8.23 9.94 15.82
N ALA A 65 -7.87 9.31 14.72
CA ALA A 65 -8.34 9.69 13.39
C ALA A 65 -8.30 8.53 12.41
N SER A 66 -9.26 8.50 11.50
CA SER A 66 -9.28 7.62 10.33
C SER A 66 -10.11 8.24 9.21
N GLY A 67 -9.50 8.54 8.09
CA GLY A 67 -10.20 9.05 6.92
C GLY A 67 -11.12 8.01 6.25
N ALA A 68 -10.96 6.72 6.58
CA ALA A 68 -11.79 5.67 6.02
C ALA A 68 -13.13 5.50 6.78
N ALA A 69 -13.09 5.50 8.10
CA ALA A 69 -14.25 5.21 8.92
C ALA A 69 -14.15 5.89 10.30
N PRO A 70 -14.15 7.24 10.36
CA PRO A 70 -13.98 7.93 11.64
C PRO A 70 -15.08 7.57 12.64
N GLU A 71 -16.31 7.43 12.22
CA GLU A 71 -17.45 7.12 13.10
C GLU A 71 -17.32 5.74 13.77
N ALA A 72 -16.69 4.79 13.07
CA ALA A 72 -16.54 3.43 13.57
C ALA A 72 -15.27 3.24 14.40
N LEU A 73 -14.21 4.00 14.13
CA LEU A 73 -12.87 3.73 14.66
C LEU A 73 -12.42 4.69 15.75
N VAL A 74 -12.73 5.99 15.63
CA VAL A 74 -12.25 6.98 16.59
C VAL A 74 -12.74 6.64 18.01
N GLY A 75 -11.79 6.59 18.94
CA GLY A 75 -12.05 6.22 20.34
C GLY A 75 -11.92 4.72 20.63
N LEU A 76 -11.79 3.86 19.62
CA LEU A 76 -11.55 2.43 19.86
C LEU A 76 -10.11 2.17 20.33
N LYS A 77 -9.99 1.30 21.30
CA LYS A 77 -8.70 0.78 21.77
C LYS A 77 -8.36 -0.47 20.97
N VAL A 78 -7.30 -0.39 20.18
CA VAL A 78 -6.92 -1.44 19.22
C VAL A 78 -5.53 -2.03 19.48
N LEU A 79 -4.91 -1.70 20.61
CA LEU A 79 -3.53 -2.11 20.92
C LEU A 79 -3.30 -3.61 20.76
N ASP A 80 -4.25 -4.41 21.22
CA ASP A 80 -4.18 -5.88 21.21
C ASP A 80 -4.89 -6.51 20.01
N THR A 81 -5.41 -5.69 19.11
CA THR A 81 -6.08 -6.15 17.89
C THR A 81 -5.06 -6.71 16.91
N THR A 82 -5.37 -7.88 16.37
CA THR A 82 -4.62 -8.48 15.27
C THR A 82 -5.38 -8.35 13.97
N ASP A 83 -4.65 -8.36 12.86
CA ASP A 83 -5.28 -8.45 11.53
C ASP A 83 -5.73 -9.89 11.22
N ALA A 84 -6.33 -10.10 10.04
CA ALA A 84 -6.80 -11.42 9.62
C ALA A 84 -5.68 -12.46 9.45
N ALA A 85 -4.42 -12.02 9.32
CA ALA A 85 -3.24 -12.89 9.24
C ALA A 85 -2.55 -13.11 10.60
N GLY A 86 -3.10 -12.54 11.68
CA GLY A 86 -2.57 -12.66 13.04
C GLY A 86 -1.48 -11.65 13.39
N ASN A 87 -1.25 -10.62 12.57
CA ASN A 87 -0.26 -9.58 12.86
C ASN A 87 -0.80 -8.61 13.92
N PRO A 88 -0.04 -8.31 14.99
CA PRO A 88 -0.40 -7.29 15.98
C PRO A 88 -0.02 -5.88 15.46
N LEU A 89 -0.66 -5.45 14.38
CA LEU A 89 -0.24 -4.31 13.57
C LEU A 89 -0.10 -3.00 14.35
N PHE A 90 -1.01 -2.71 15.26
CA PHE A 90 -0.97 -1.43 15.99
C PHE A 90 0.15 -1.40 17.02
N ARG A 91 0.38 -2.53 17.70
CA ARG A 91 1.52 -2.68 18.60
C ARG A 91 2.85 -2.58 17.84
N GLU A 92 2.94 -3.20 16.67
CA GLU A 92 4.11 -3.09 15.80
C GLU A 92 4.38 -1.64 15.38
N MET A 93 3.34 -0.88 15.01
CA MET A 93 3.47 0.53 14.66
C MET A 93 4.03 1.36 15.82
N ILE A 94 3.48 1.15 17.02
CA ILE A 94 3.91 1.86 18.22
C ILE A 94 5.35 1.50 18.56
N ASP A 95 5.69 0.21 18.61
CA ASP A 95 7.01 -0.27 19.00
C ASP A 95 8.08 0.13 17.99
N ALA A 96 7.81 -0.04 16.71
CA ALA A 96 8.76 0.34 15.64
C ALA A 96 9.07 1.84 15.62
N THR A 97 8.08 2.68 15.85
CA THR A 97 8.26 4.14 15.86
C THR A 97 8.89 4.68 17.15
N ARG A 98 8.91 3.92 18.22
CA ARG A 98 9.70 4.24 19.41
C ARG A 98 11.19 4.12 19.15
N VAL A 99 11.59 3.16 18.32
CA VAL A 99 13.01 2.89 18.02
C VAL A 99 13.55 3.87 16.98
N SER A 100 12.86 4.03 15.85
CA SER A 100 13.37 4.77 14.69
C SER A 100 12.54 5.99 14.30
N GLN A 101 11.55 6.37 15.11
CA GLN A 101 10.63 7.49 14.91
C GLN A 101 9.74 7.34 13.67
N GLU A 102 10.24 6.84 12.57
CA GLU A 102 9.53 6.49 11.34
C GLU A 102 9.77 5.03 11.00
N ALA A 103 8.74 4.33 10.53
CA ALA A 103 8.84 2.92 10.16
C ALA A 103 7.87 2.59 9.02
N THR A 104 8.08 1.44 8.43
CA THR A 104 7.18 0.83 7.46
C THR A 104 6.65 -0.47 8.05
N VAL A 105 5.33 -0.60 8.11
CA VAL A 105 4.67 -1.78 8.71
C VAL A 105 3.80 -2.46 7.66
N ARG A 106 3.88 -3.78 7.62
CA ARG A 106 3.14 -4.65 6.68
C ARG A 106 2.10 -5.45 7.43
N TYR A 107 0.88 -5.46 6.91
CA TYR A 107 -0.26 -6.18 7.50
C TYR A 107 -1.32 -6.43 6.44
N VAL A 108 -2.45 -7.01 6.82
CA VAL A 108 -3.63 -7.12 5.95
C VAL A 108 -4.76 -6.28 6.50
N TRP A 109 -5.51 -5.63 5.62
CA TRP A 109 -6.58 -4.73 6.01
C TRP A 109 -7.68 -4.67 4.96
N LEU A 110 -8.89 -4.35 5.40
CA LEU A 110 -10.02 -4.17 4.49
C LEU A 110 -9.79 -2.96 3.59
N ASN A 111 -9.70 -3.21 2.29
CA ASN A 111 -9.75 -2.15 1.29
C ASN A 111 -11.21 -1.87 0.95
N ARG A 112 -11.71 -0.71 1.36
CA ARG A 112 -13.12 -0.35 1.16
C ARG A 112 -13.47 -0.10 -0.31
N ALA A 113 -12.50 0.19 -1.16
CA ALA A 113 -12.71 0.34 -2.59
C ALA A 113 -13.01 -1.00 -3.27
N THR A 114 -12.37 -2.08 -2.83
CA THR A 114 -12.56 -3.43 -3.39
C THR A 114 -13.45 -4.31 -2.51
N ASN A 115 -13.71 -3.90 -1.27
CA ASN A 115 -14.38 -4.67 -0.23
C ASN A 115 -13.71 -6.04 0.06
N LYS A 116 -12.40 -6.07 -0.07
CA LYS A 116 -11.56 -7.25 0.20
C LYS A 116 -10.50 -6.95 1.23
N VAL A 117 -10.15 -7.95 2.04
CA VAL A 117 -8.96 -7.90 2.88
C VAL A 117 -7.76 -8.12 1.98
N GLU A 118 -6.86 -7.15 1.96
CA GLU A 118 -5.69 -7.12 1.09
C GLU A 118 -4.42 -6.86 1.88
N PRO A 119 -3.26 -7.33 1.40
CA PRO A 119 -1.97 -6.89 1.91
C PRO A 119 -1.85 -5.37 1.82
N LYS A 120 -1.39 -4.76 2.89
CA LYS A 120 -1.21 -3.31 3.01
C LYS A 120 0.17 -2.99 3.58
N VAL A 121 0.74 -1.89 3.10
CA VAL A 121 2.00 -1.35 3.59
C VAL A 121 1.73 0.08 4.04
N SER A 122 2.04 0.37 5.30
CA SER A 122 1.87 1.71 5.86
C SER A 122 3.20 2.34 6.24
N TYR A 123 3.38 3.59 5.86
CA TYR A 123 4.37 4.47 6.44
C TYR A 123 3.79 5.06 7.70
N VAL A 124 4.53 4.98 8.80
CA VAL A 124 4.10 5.46 10.11
C VAL A 124 5.19 6.31 10.76
N ARG A 125 4.80 7.34 11.49
CA ARG A 125 5.71 8.22 12.19
C ARG A 125 5.18 8.61 13.56
N LYS A 126 6.06 8.60 14.54
CA LYS A 126 5.77 9.09 15.88
C LYS A 126 5.86 10.61 15.94
N LEU A 127 4.79 11.25 16.38
CA LEU A 127 4.69 12.68 16.65
C LEU A 127 4.15 12.87 18.08
N GLY A 128 5.05 13.18 19.03
CA GLY A 128 4.69 13.22 20.44
C GLY A 128 4.22 11.86 20.93
N GLN A 129 3.02 11.81 21.48
CA GLN A 129 2.38 10.57 21.94
C GLN A 129 1.55 9.87 20.85
N TYR A 130 1.61 10.33 19.62
CA TYR A 130 0.78 9.82 18.54
C TYR A 130 1.62 9.13 17.48
N VAL A 131 1.02 8.18 16.78
CA VAL A 131 1.54 7.58 15.56
C VAL A 131 0.57 7.92 14.43
N VAL A 132 1.10 8.58 13.41
CA VAL A 132 0.36 8.96 12.20
C VAL A 132 0.81 8.07 11.06
N GLY A 133 -0.13 7.60 10.26
CA GLY A 133 0.19 6.71 9.16
C GLY A 133 -0.66 6.90 7.92
N VAL A 134 -0.10 6.49 6.80
CA VAL A 134 -0.77 6.32 5.50
C VAL A 134 -0.27 5.03 4.88
N GLY A 135 -1.21 4.20 4.41
CA GLY A 135 -0.87 2.94 3.78
C GLY A 135 -1.45 2.80 2.39
N TYR A 136 -0.76 2.05 1.55
CA TYR A 136 -1.23 1.63 0.24
C TYR A 136 -1.50 0.13 0.22
N SER A 137 -2.52 -0.27 -0.55
CA SER A 137 -2.80 -1.68 -0.78
C SER A 137 -1.79 -2.26 -1.77
N ALA A 138 -1.21 -3.40 -1.41
CA ALA A 138 -0.21 -4.12 -2.20
C ALA A 138 -0.71 -5.55 -2.44
N PRO A 139 -1.73 -5.74 -3.30
CA PRO A 139 -2.31 -7.05 -3.52
C PRO A 139 -1.26 -8.01 -4.08
N ARG A 140 -1.31 -9.25 -3.61
CA ARG A 140 -0.49 -10.32 -4.15
C ARG A 140 -1.22 -11.00 -5.29
N ALA A 141 -0.48 -11.31 -6.34
CA ALA A 141 -0.99 -12.12 -7.43
C ALA A 141 -1.19 -13.57 -6.99
N SER A 142 -2.15 -14.24 -7.62
CA SER A 142 -2.40 -15.66 -7.39
C SER A 142 -1.40 -16.56 -8.14
N ALA A 143 -1.35 -17.83 -7.75
CA ALA A 143 -0.56 -18.83 -8.50
C ALA A 143 -1.03 -18.96 -9.96
N ASP A 144 -2.34 -18.82 -10.20
CA ASP A 144 -2.90 -18.83 -11.57
C ASP A 144 -2.46 -17.59 -12.37
N ASP A 145 -2.41 -16.41 -11.75
CA ASP A 145 -1.85 -15.20 -12.37
C ASP A 145 -0.38 -15.41 -12.76
N ALA A 146 0.41 -16.01 -11.88
CA ALA A 146 1.83 -16.31 -12.14
C ALA A 146 1.98 -17.26 -13.32
N ARG A 147 1.20 -18.34 -13.36
CA ARG A 147 1.19 -19.31 -14.45
C ARG A 147 0.81 -18.65 -15.78
N ALA A 148 -0.28 -17.89 -15.80
CA ALA A 148 -0.74 -17.21 -17.00
C ALA A 148 0.31 -16.21 -17.53
N MET A 149 0.97 -15.47 -16.64
CA MET A 149 2.05 -14.54 -17.01
C MET A 149 3.24 -15.30 -17.61
N LEU A 150 3.64 -16.41 -16.99
CA LEU A 150 4.75 -17.25 -17.50
C LEU A 150 4.43 -17.80 -18.90
N GLU A 151 3.23 -18.30 -19.12
CA GLU A 151 2.81 -18.81 -20.43
C GLU A 151 2.84 -17.71 -21.51
N ARG A 152 2.39 -16.51 -21.19
CA ARG A 152 2.48 -15.37 -22.11
C ARG A 152 3.92 -14.95 -22.37
N ALA A 153 4.77 -14.95 -21.33
CA ALA A 153 6.19 -14.62 -21.46
C ALA A 153 6.93 -15.61 -22.36
N VAL A 154 6.69 -16.91 -22.19
CA VAL A 154 7.25 -17.96 -23.04
C VAL A 154 6.80 -17.80 -24.49
N ALA A 155 5.53 -17.51 -24.72
CA ALA A 155 4.98 -17.27 -26.07
C ALA A 155 5.66 -16.08 -26.75
N VAL A 156 5.85 -14.97 -26.03
CA VAL A 156 6.56 -13.78 -26.54
C VAL A 156 8.01 -14.10 -26.88
N ALA A 157 8.73 -14.79 -25.99
CA ALA A 157 10.12 -15.17 -26.22
C ALA A 157 10.29 -16.07 -27.45
N ARG A 158 9.34 -16.99 -27.67
CA ARG A 158 9.33 -17.86 -28.84
C ARG A 158 8.99 -17.13 -30.14
N SER A 159 8.06 -16.21 -30.12
CA SER A 159 7.59 -15.50 -31.32
C SER A 159 8.44 -14.30 -31.71
N GLU A 160 8.96 -13.56 -30.75
CA GLU A 160 9.68 -12.30 -30.99
C GLU A 160 11.19 -12.41 -30.80
N GLY A 161 11.68 -13.50 -30.19
CA GLY A 161 13.09 -13.71 -29.86
C GLY A 161 13.52 -13.06 -28.55
N GLY A 162 14.71 -13.41 -28.07
CA GLY A 162 15.19 -13.05 -26.73
C GLY A 162 15.38 -11.55 -26.51
N VAL A 163 15.89 -10.81 -27.51
CA VAL A 163 16.14 -9.36 -27.37
C VAL A 163 14.82 -8.58 -27.24
N GLN A 164 13.84 -8.88 -28.08
CA GLN A 164 12.52 -8.23 -28.05
C GLN A 164 11.77 -8.60 -26.77
N ALA A 165 11.82 -9.86 -26.38
CA ALA A 165 11.21 -10.33 -25.14
C ALA A 165 11.81 -9.63 -23.92
N ALA A 166 13.14 -9.51 -23.84
CA ALA A 166 13.82 -8.83 -22.76
C ALA A 166 13.35 -7.36 -22.63
N ALA A 167 13.22 -6.66 -23.74
CA ALA A 167 12.71 -5.28 -23.73
C ALA A 167 11.29 -5.19 -23.15
N ARG A 168 10.41 -6.12 -23.52
CA ARG A 168 9.05 -6.19 -23.00
C ARG A 168 9.00 -6.54 -21.51
N PHE A 169 9.85 -7.46 -21.05
CA PHE A 169 9.89 -7.86 -19.64
C PHE A 169 10.47 -6.79 -18.73
N ASN A 170 11.33 -5.93 -19.25
CA ASN A 170 11.90 -4.79 -18.51
C ASN A 170 10.95 -3.58 -18.43
N ASP A 171 9.89 -3.56 -19.22
CA ASP A 171 8.89 -2.47 -19.17
C ASP A 171 8.01 -2.63 -17.94
N ARG A 172 8.24 -1.81 -16.91
CA ARG A 172 7.48 -1.80 -15.66
C ARG A 172 6.00 -1.44 -15.83
N ARG A 173 5.64 -0.79 -16.91
CA ARG A 173 4.27 -0.39 -17.24
C ARG A 173 3.59 -1.35 -18.21
N GLY A 174 4.31 -2.34 -18.66
CA GLY A 174 3.84 -3.33 -19.61
C GLY A 174 3.08 -4.49 -18.97
N ASP A 175 2.76 -5.47 -19.81
CA ASP A 175 1.92 -6.62 -19.46
C ASP A 175 2.61 -7.68 -18.60
N PHE A 176 3.92 -7.53 -18.36
CA PHE A 176 4.76 -8.50 -17.65
C PHE A 176 5.17 -8.05 -16.25
N VAL A 177 4.45 -7.07 -15.71
CA VAL A 177 4.48 -6.69 -14.29
C VAL A 177 3.03 -6.54 -13.84
N LYS A 178 2.62 -7.27 -12.82
CA LYS A 178 1.27 -7.20 -12.24
C LYS A 178 1.33 -7.51 -10.76
N ASP A 179 0.86 -6.59 -9.92
CA ASP A 179 0.92 -6.72 -8.47
C ASP A 179 2.35 -6.99 -8.00
N ASP A 180 2.64 -8.11 -7.36
CA ASP A 180 3.99 -8.54 -6.95
C ASP A 180 4.67 -9.48 -7.96
N LEU A 181 4.03 -9.72 -9.12
CA LEU A 181 4.61 -10.53 -10.19
C LEU A 181 5.41 -9.70 -11.18
N TYR A 182 6.50 -10.25 -11.59
CA TYR A 182 7.30 -9.77 -12.70
C TYR A 182 7.99 -10.94 -13.42
N VAL A 183 8.37 -10.73 -14.67
CA VAL A 183 9.14 -11.71 -15.43
C VAL A 183 10.63 -11.36 -15.35
N PHE A 184 11.45 -12.37 -15.13
CA PHE A 184 12.89 -12.26 -15.28
C PHE A 184 13.38 -13.24 -16.36
N MET A 185 14.50 -12.91 -16.99
CA MET A 185 15.15 -13.76 -17.97
C MET A 185 16.65 -13.83 -17.68
N VAL A 186 17.18 -15.05 -17.66
CA VAL A 186 18.59 -15.33 -17.37
C VAL A 186 19.19 -16.01 -18.58
N ASN A 187 20.37 -15.57 -19.03
CA ASN A 187 21.17 -16.26 -20.02
C ASN A 187 21.82 -17.49 -19.37
N MET A 188 21.51 -18.67 -19.89
CA MET A 188 21.98 -19.95 -19.33
C MET A 188 23.48 -20.16 -19.47
N GLU A 189 24.13 -19.54 -20.46
CA GLU A 189 25.56 -19.67 -20.67
C GLU A 189 26.36 -18.72 -19.77
N SER A 190 25.93 -17.48 -19.67
CA SER A 190 26.63 -16.44 -18.89
C SER A 190 26.18 -16.33 -17.43
N GLY A 191 24.98 -16.82 -17.08
CA GLY A 191 24.36 -16.65 -15.79
C GLY A 191 23.87 -15.21 -15.50
N ARG A 192 23.89 -14.35 -16.51
CA ARG A 192 23.48 -12.94 -16.35
C ARG A 192 21.98 -12.76 -16.58
N PHE A 193 21.40 -11.85 -15.85
CA PHE A 193 20.03 -11.38 -16.11
C PHE A 193 20.00 -10.57 -17.41
N GLU A 194 19.11 -10.93 -18.32
CA GLU A 194 18.80 -10.19 -19.54
C GLU A 194 17.53 -9.34 -19.38
N ALA A 195 16.66 -9.72 -18.45
CA ALA A 195 15.50 -8.94 -18.05
C ALA A 195 15.17 -9.16 -16.59
N MET A 196 14.70 -8.11 -15.91
CA MET A 196 14.19 -8.17 -14.56
C MET A 196 13.17 -7.04 -14.38
N GLY A 197 11.86 -7.34 -14.47
CA GLY A 197 10.79 -6.37 -14.50
C GLY A 197 10.69 -5.46 -13.29
N MET A 198 11.22 -5.85 -12.13
CA MET A 198 11.24 -5.01 -10.92
C MET A 198 12.44 -4.05 -10.87
N ASN A 199 13.58 -4.48 -11.42
CA ASN A 199 14.83 -3.71 -11.45
C ASN A 199 15.53 -3.92 -12.79
N PRO A 200 15.01 -3.33 -13.87
CA PRO A 200 15.57 -3.49 -15.22
C PRO A 200 16.95 -2.84 -15.38
#